data_8c7abf851065810c09bb69f8aa6a62ab
#
_entry.id   8c7abf851065810c09bb69f8aa6a62ab
#
_cell.length_a   1.000
_cell.length_b   1.000
_cell.length_c   1.000
_cell.angle_alpha   90.00
_cell.angle_beta   90.00
_cell.angle_gamma   90.00
#
_symmetry.space_group_name_H-M   'P 1'
#
loop_
_entity.id
_entity.type
_entity.pdbx_description
1 polymer ?
#
loop_
_entity_poly.entity_id
_entity_poly.type
_entity_poly.pdbx_seq_one_letter_code
_entity_poly.pdbx_strand_id
1 'polypeptide(L)'
;MTALIQRDSSQQLVVEEADFRKETIYFIVVDRFFSGSVDNDEVGRAGLFDPSHQHWGNYWGGDLEGLIAKADYLCSLGVTALWLSPLFEQVDDKLHEFAPMHGYWTRDFKRLNPHFIDAGDDTCVHRSRTLRRLVDTMHSRGIKLILDVVCNHSSPEINGSKGVVLDDGQPLADFNNDVNGFYHHYPSITDWNDEFQLIHFEMMGLATFNESNPDYRRYIKSAICSWLDAGFDALRIDTVKHMPVWFWQEFVTDVQAHKPSTFIFGEYGFGNPEEPRTVEYANHTVMSILDFGLCDAVREAFTNSQRGFFAVQDLL
;
A
#
# COMPACT_ATOMS: atom_id res chain seq x y z
N MET A 1 9.40 -22.43 4.28
CA MET A 1 10.70 -23.13 4.06
C MET A 1 11.78 -22.09 4.13
N THR A 2 12.62 -22.17 5.12
CA THR A 2 13.61 -21.16 5.54
C THR A 2 14.77 -21.14 4.54
N ALA A 3 15.01 -20.03 3.90
CA ALA A 3 16.23 -19.87 3.09
C ALA A 3 17.40 -19.53 4.03
N LEU A 4 18.17 -20.54 4.41
CA LEU A 4 19.45 -20.37 5.08
C LEU A 4 20.52 -20.08 4.03
N ILE A 5 20.99 -18.84 3.97
CA ILE A 5 22.23 -18.52 3.27
C ILE A 5 23.39 -18.84 4.22
N GLN A 6 24.02 -20.01 4.05
CA GLN A 6 25.27 -20.33 4.72
C GLN A 6 26.41 -19.55 4.03
N ARG A 7 27.01 -18.63 4.75
CA ARG A 7 28.40 -18.18 4.51
C ARG A 7 29.29 -18.67 5.63
N ASP A 8 30.48 -19.03 5.21
CA ASP A 8 31.64 -19.60 5.91
C ASP A 8 31.72 -19.37 7.44
N SER A 9 32.29 -20.34 8.12
CA SER A 9 32.24 -20.76 9.51
C SER A 9 32.76 -19.78 10.57
N SER A 10 32.66 -18.45 10.40
CA SER A 10 33.06 -17.50 11.45
C SER A 10 32.12 -16.33 11.75
N GLN A 11 31.04 -16.17 11.01
CA GLN A 11 29.96 -15.22 11.37
C GLN A 11 28.59 -15.71 10.81
N GLN A 12 27.83 -16.42 11.63
CA GLN A 12 26.41 -16.59 11.40
C GLN A 12 25.73 -15.23 11.65
N LEU A 13 25.37 -14.53 10.57
CA LEU A 13 24.32 -13.53 10.65
C LEU A 13 23.00 -14.29 10.84
N VAL A 14 22.52 -14.35 12.08
CA VAL A 14 21.13 -14.72 12.37
C VAL A 14 20.29 -13.58 11.81
N VAL A 15 19.78 -13.73 10.59
CA VAL A 15 18.68 -12.90 10.12
C VAL A 15 17.47 -13.36 10.92
N GLU A 16 17.08 -12.59 11.94
CA GLU A 16 15.79 -12.81 12.58
C GLU A 16 14.73 -12.61 11.49
N GLU A 17 14.10 -13.70 11.10
CA GLU A 17 12.91 -13.68 10.25
C GLU A 17 11.87 -12.83 10.95
N ALA A 18 11.38 -11.77 10.32
CA ALA A 18 10.33 -10.94 10.90
C ALA A 18 9.06 -11.78 11.06
N ASP A 19 8.84 -12.30 12.25
CA ASP A 19 7.68 -13.16 12.56
C ASP A 19 6.44 -12.30 12.82
N PHE A 20 5.76 -11.88 11.77
CA PHE A 20 4.55 -11.07 11.85
C PHE A 20 3.34 -11.79 12.47
N ARG A 21 3.40 -13.10 12.73
CA ARG A 21 2.36 -13.84 13.46
C ARG A 21 2.21 -13.38 14.91
N LYS A 22 3.20 -12.67 15.44
CA LYS A 22 3.19 -12.14 16.80
C LYS A 22 2.79 -10.67 16.87
N GLU A 23 2.60 -10.02 15.72
CA GLU A 23 2.32 -8.61 15.69
C GLU A 23 0.82 -8.33 15.84
N THR A 24 0.50 -7.28 16.56
CA THR A 24 -0.82 -6.65 16.59
C THR A 24 -0.80 -5.55 15.53
N ILE A 25 -1.39 -5.85 14.38
CA ILE A 25 -1.43 -4.92 13.24
C ILE A 25 -2.63 -3.99 13.39
N TYR A 26 -2.39 -2.68 13.31
CA TYR A 26 -3.43 -1.66 13.30
C TYR A 26 -3.40 -0.89 11.97
N PHE A 27 -4.48 -0.96 11.20
CA PHE A 27 -4.61 -0.21 9.94
C PHE A 27 -5.05 1.22 10.20
N ILE A 28 -4.37 2.18 9.58
CA ILE A 28 -4.65 3.61 9.67
C ILE A 28 -4.82 4.21 8.28
N VAL A 29 -5.98 4.83 8.02
CA VAL A 29 -6.13 5.81 6.95
C VAL A 29 -5.52 7.12 7.47
N VAL A 30 -4.32 7.47 6.99
CA VAL A 30 -3.51 8.54 7.56
C VAL A 30 -4.26 9.86 7.64
N ASP A 31 -4.91 10.27 6.56
CA ASP A 31 -5.70 11.51 6.49
C ASP A 31 -6.81 11.58 7.55
N ARG A 32 -7.30 10.44 8.06
CA ARG A 32 -8.43 10.35 9.00
C ARG A 32 -8.02 10.17 10.45
N PHE A 33 -6.74 10.00 10.73
CA PHE A 33 -6.32 9.59 12.07
C PHE A 33 -6.17 10.77 13.02
N PHE A 34 -5.26 11.67 12.75
CA PHE A 34 -5.01 12.84 13.59
C PHE A 34 -4.18 13.88 12.85
N SER A 35 -4.61 15.15 12.85
CA SER A 35 -3.85 16.28 12.32
C SER A 35 -2.80 16.71 13.35
N GLY A 36 -1.54 16.62 12.97
CA GLY A 36 -0.41 17.09 13.79
C GLY A 36 0.14 18.42 13.33
N SER A 37 -0.03 18.77 12.05
CA SER A 37 0.37 20.04 11.45
C SER A 37 -0.77 20.61 10.63
N VAL A 38 -1.10 21.87 10.84
CA VAL A 38 -2.12 22.58 10.04
C VAL A 38 -1.53 23.25 8.79
N ASP A 39 -0.21 23.33 8.71
CA ASP A 39 0.50 24.04 7.65
C ASP A 39 0.51 23.25 6.33
N ASN A 40 0.20 21.94 6.38
CA ASN A 40 0.10 21.04 5.23
C ASN A 40 -1.34 20.78 4.75
N ASP A 41 -2.34 21.30 5.43
CA ASP A 41 -3.76 21.03 5.13
C ASP A 41 -4.19 21.56 3.75
N GLU A 42 -3.79 22.78 3.42
CA GLU A 42 -4.19 23.47 2.17
C GLU A 42 -3.11 23.40 1.07
N VAL A 43 -2.20 22.43 1.11
CA VAL A 43 -1.21 22.27 0.04
C VAL A 43 -1.87 21.79 -1.25
N GLY A 44 -1.21 22.09 -2.39
CA GLY A 44 -1.69 21.67 -3.70
C GLY A 44 -2.89 22.49 -4.20
N ARG A 45 -3.79 21.83 -4.92
CA ARG A 45 -4.95 22.49 -5.53
C ARG A 45 -5.98 22.91 -4.49
N ALA A 46 -6.45 24.15 -4.59
CA ALA A 46 -7.50 24.68 -3.70
C ALA A 46 -8.78 23.81 -3.72
N GLY A 47 -9.35 23.60 -2.52
CA GLY A 47 -10.60 22.87 -2.33
C GLY A 47 -10.46 21.35 -2.19
N LEU A 48 -9.23 20.81 -2.06
CA LEU A 48 -9.02 19.41 -1.72
C LEU A 48 -9.24 19.15 -0.22
N PHE A 49 -8.94 20.12 0.64
CA PHE A 49 -9.11 20.05 2.08
C PHE A 49 -10.50 20.55 2.53
N ASP A 50 -11.07 19.93 3.54
CA ASP A 50 -12.31 20.32 4.20
C ASP A 50 -12.12 20.49 5.71
N PRO A 51 -11.91 21.74 6.20
CA PRO A 51 -11.70 21.99 7.62
C PRO A 51 -12.96 21.69 8.47
N SER A 52 -14.12 21.57 7.85
CA SER A 52 -15.36 21.26 8.58
C SER A 52 -15.55 19.76 8.83
N HIS A 53 -14.78 18.88 8.16
CA HIS A 53 -14.91 17.43 8.16
C HIS A 53 -16.32 16.92 7.81
N GLN A 54 -17.05 17.67 6.97
CA GLN A 54 -18.40 17.29 6.53
C GLN A 54 -18.37 16.53 5.19
N HIS A 55 -17.39 16.81 4.34
CA HIS A 55 -17.22 16.17 3.04
C HIS A 55 -16.20 15.05 3.14
N TRP A 56 -16.68 13.83 3.34
CA TRP A 56 -15.81 12.67 3.55
C TRP A 56 -14.88 12.34 2.37
N GLY A 57 -15.20 12.81 1.17
CA GLY A 57 -14.35 12.67 -0.02
C GLY A 57 -13.16 13.63 -0.07
N ASN A 58 -13.05 14.61 0.84
CA ASN A 58 -11.94 15.56 0.89
C ASN A 58 -10.87 15.11 1.90
N TYR A 59 -9.69 15.72 1.84
CA TYR A 59 -8.70 15.63 2.92
C TYR A 59 -9.26 16.25 4.21
N TRP A 60 -8.93 15.66 5.34
CA TRP A 60 -9.30 16.13 6.69
C TRP A 60 -8.10 16.50 7.55
N GLY A 61 -6.89 16.43 6.97
CA GLY A 61 -5.67 16.94 7.59
C GLY A 61 -4.93 15.96 8.50
N GLY A 62 -5.31 14.67 8.56
CA GLY A 62 -4.49 13.68 9.23
C GLY A 62 -3.14 13.49 8.50
N ASP A 63 -2.04 13.41 9.27
CA ASP A 63 -0.69 13.46 8.74
C ASP A 63 0.33 12.63 9.56
N LEU A 64 1.60 12.61 9.11
CA LEU A 64 2.67 11.87 9.80
C LEU A 64 3.04 12.51 11.15
N GLU A 65 2.90 13.82 11.30
CA GLU A 65 3.10 14.49 12.59
C GLU A 65 2.03 14.06 13.60
N GLY A 66 0.80 13.88 13.14
CA GLY A 66 -0.29 13.32 13.94
C GLY A 66 -0.01 11.90 14.40
N LEU A 67 0.55 11.07 13.54
CA LEU A 67 1.00 9.72 13.92
C LEU A 67 2.11 9.79 14.98
N ILE A 68 3.10 10.66 14.80
CA ILE A 68 4.20 10.89 15.77
C ILE A 68 3.62 11.33 17.11
N ALA A 69 2.72 12.30 17.12
CA ALA A 69 2.09 12.82 18.34
C ALA A 69 1.25 11.76 19.08
N LYS A 70 0.72 10.76 18.36
CA LYS A 70 -0.09 9.67 18.92
C LYS A 70 0.67 8.35 19.15
N ALA A 71 1.99 8.33 19.00
CA ALA A 71 2.79 7.12 19.15
C ALA A 71 2.61 6.43 20.50
N ASP A 72 2.58 7.20 21.62
CA ASP A 72 2.37 6.65 22.97
C ASP A 72 0.94 6.08 23.14
N TYR A 73 -0.06 6.70 22.52
CA TYR A 73 -1.42 6.18 22.48
C TYR A 73 -1.46 4.82 21.76
N LEU A 74 -0.82 4.71 20.59
CA LEU A 74 -0.74 3.46 19.82
C LEU A 74 -0.04 2.35 20.63
N CYS A 75 1.07 2.68 21.31
CA CYS A 75 1.73 1.78 22.25
C CYS A 75 0.79 1.31 23.34
N SER A 76 0.01 2.21 23.96
CA SER A 76 -0.91 1.88 25.06
C SER A 76 -2.04 0.95 24.63
N LEU A 77 -2.38 0.91 23.33
CA LEU A 77 -3.32 -0.04 22.74
C LEU A 77 -2.70 -1.44 22.52
N GLY A 78 -1.38 -1.59 22.70
CA GLY A 78 -0.67 -2.84 22.41
C GLY A 78 -0.40 -3.05 20.92
N VAL A 79 -0.44 -1.99 20.11
CA VAL A 79 -0.08 -2.03 18.67
C VAL A 79 1.42 -2.25 18.55
N THR A 80 1.81 -3.21 17.70
CA THR A 80 3.22 -3.53 17.43
C THR A 80 3.59 -3.39 15.96
N ALA A 81 2.60 -3.21 15.07
CA ALA A 81 2.81 -2.87 13.67
C ALA A 81 1.70 -1.93 13.16
N LEU A 82 2.07 -0.88 12.45
CA LEU A 82 1.15 0.05 11.80
C LEU A 82 1.11 -0.22 10.31
N TRP A 83 -0.06 -0.56 9.80
CA TRP A 83 -0.35 -0.54 8.37
C TRP A 83 -0.92 0.83 8.02
N LEU A 84 -0.17 1.61 7.24
CA LEU A 84 -0.54 2.95 6.81
C LEU A 84 -1.13 2.90 5.40
N SER A 85 -2.26 3.60 5.17
CA SER A 85 -2.74 3.82 3.79
C SER A 85 -1.62 4.41 2.93
N PRO A 86 -1.65 4.25 1.58
CA PRO A 86 -0.52 4.64 0.75
C PRO A 86 -0.06 6.07 0.97
N LEU A 87 1.25 6.25 1.19
CA LEU A 87 1.88 7.54 1.50
C LEU A 87 2.42 8.26 0.25
N PHE A 88 2.34 7.64 -0.91
CA PHE A 88 2.87 8.15 -2.17
C PHE A 88 2.22 9.48 -2.57
N GLU A 89 2.95 10.27 -3.36
CA GLU A 89 2.41 11.49 -3.96
C GLU A 89 1.22 11.15 -4.87
N GLN A 90 0.10 11.81 -4.64
CA GLN A 90 -1.17 11.58 -5.33
C GLN A 90 -1.38 12.60 -6.44
N VAL A 91 -2.36 12.35 -7.32
CA VAL A 91 -2.85 13.36 -8.24
C VAL A 91 -3.37 14.56 -7.46
N ASP A 92 -3.10 15.78 -7.95
CA ASP A 92 -3.49 17.03 -7.30
C ASP A 92 -4.81 17.57 -7.88
N ASP A 93 -5.85 16.73 -7.82
CA ASP A 93 -7.18 17.06 -8.34
C ASP A 93 -8.27 16.12 -7.77
N LYS A 94 -9.53 16.37 -8.09
CA LYS A 94 -10.70 15.59 -7.70
C LYS A 94 -11.33 14.85 -8.87
N LEU A 95 -11.73 13.61 -8.62
CA LEU A 95 -12.70 12.92 -9.44
C LEU A 95 -14.10 13.17 -8.84
N HIS A 96 -14.90 14.00 -9.50
CA HIS A 96 -16.19 14.47 -8.97
C HIS A 96 -16.01 15.17 -7.61
N GLU A 97 -16.42 14.52 -6.53
CA GLU A 97 -16.34 15.05 -5.16
C GLU A 97 -15.18 14.46 -4.36
N PHE A 98 -14.41 13.52 -4.96
CA PHE A 98 -13.38 12.75 -4.25
C PHE A 98 -11.97 13.27 -4.54
N ALA A 99 -11.32 13.78 -3.50
CA ALA A 99 -9.88 13.97 -3.46
C ALA A 99 -9.16 12.62 -3.23
N PRO A 100 -7.89 12.48 -3.63
CA PRO A 100 -7.16 11.22 -3.45
C PRO A 100 -6.65 10.98 -2.02
N MET A 101 -7.42 11.36 -1.01
CA MET A 101 -7.07 11.27 0.41
C MET A 101 -6.83 9.83 0.89
N HIS A 102 -7.36 8.86 0.14
CA HIS A 102 -7.19 7.43 0.40
C HIS A 102 -5.82 6.88 -0.01
N GLY A 103 -5.08 7.58 -0.90
CA GLY A 103 -3.73 7.20 -1.30
C GLY A 103 -3.61 6.27 -2.53
N TYR A 104 -4.73 5.89 -3.20
CA TYR A 104 -4.72 4.90 -4.28
C TYR A 104 -4.71 5.51 -5.69
N TRP A 105 -4.47 6.82 -5.87
CA TRP A 105 -4.31 7.48 -7.17
C TRP A 105 -2.91 8.07 -7.31
N THR A 106 -1.92 7.20 -7.21
CA THR A 106 -0.51 7.58 -7.14
C THR A 106 -0.02 8.21 -8.44
N ARG A 107 0.68 9.33 -8.29
CA ARG A 107 1.39 10.07 -9.34
C ARG A 107 2.90 9.88 -9.29
N ASP A 108 3.48 9.75 -8.10
CA ASP A 108 4.92 9.49 -7.93
C ASP A 108 5.16 8.53 -6.77
N PHE A 109 5.70 7.34 -7.09
CA PHE A 109 5.94 6.30 -6.09
C PHE A 109 7.23 6.50 -5.28
N LYS A 110 8.06 7.49 -5.61
CA LYS A 110 9.29 7.84 -4.88
C LYS A 110 9.15 9.07 -4.01
N ARG A 111 7.99 9.70 -4.00
CA ARG A 111 7.70 10.91 -3.23
C ARG A 111 6.52 10.71 -2.31
N LEU A 112 6.57 11.43 -1.18
CA LEU A 112 5.46 11.48 -0.22
C LEU A 112 4.36 12.43 -0.70
N ASN A 113 3.13 12.11 -0.31
CA ASN A 113 2.02 13.04 -0.43
C ASN A 113 2.32 14.30 0.41
N PRO A 114 2.33 15.49 -0.20
CA PRO A 114 2.64 16.73 0.54
C PRO A 114 1.63 17.06 1.64
N HIS A 115 0.39 16.52 1.59
CA HIS A 115 -0.59 16.63 2.67
C HIS A 115 -0.20 15.86 3.94
N PHE A 116 0.78 14.96 3.87
CA PHE A 116 1.16 14.10 5.00
C PHE A 116 2.46 14.51 5.69
N ILE A 117 3.20 15.50 5.19
CA ILE A 117 4.48 15.94 5.73
C ILE A 117 4.47 17.42 6.09
N ASP A 118 5.40 17.86 6.93
CA ASP A 118 5.54 19.26 7.30
C ASP A 118 5.66 20.17 6.07
N ALA A 119 5.02 21.33 6.09
CA ALA A 119 5.13 22.30 5.03
C ALA A 119 6.59 22.70 4.80
N GLY A 120 7.04 22.59 3.53
CA GLY A 120 8.43 22.88 3.15
C GLY A 120 9.43 21.77 3.45
N ASP A 121 8.97 20.57 3.90
CA ASP A 121 9.82 19.37 3.89
C ASP A 121 9.99 18.83 2.46
N ASP A 122 11.07 18.06 2.24
CA ASP A 122 11.30 17.42 0.94
C ASP A 122 10.35 16.20 0.79
N THR A 123 9.60 16.15 -0.30
CA THR A 123 8.70 15.04 -0.58
C THR A 123 9.43 13.77 -1.01
N CYS A 124 10.69 13.84 -1.44
CA CYS A 124 11.47 12.65 -1.77
C CYS A 124 11.67 11.76 -0.54
N VAL A 125 11.35 10.47 -0.66
CA VAL A 125 11.38 9.49 0.44
C VAL A 125 12.71 9.45 1.19
N HIS A 126 13.83 9.59 0.48
CA HIS A 126 15.17 9.57 1.11
C HIS A 126 15.56 10.88 1.80
N ARG A 127 14.89 12.00 1.51
CA ARG A 127 15.25 13.33 2.00
C ARG A 127 14.27 13.88 3.02
N SER A 128 13.05 13.34 3.09
CA SER A 128 12.03 13.80 4.04
C SER A 128 12.47 13.62 5.50
N ARG A 129 12.43 14.72 6.23
CA ARG A 129 12.71 14.76 7.68
C ARG A 129 11.52 14.23 8.47
N THR A 130 10.30 14.55 8.02
CA THR A 130 9.06 14.09 8.65
C THR A 130 8.96 12.57 8.60
N LEU A 131 9.23 11.95 7.44
CA LEU A 131 9.24 10.49 7.34
C LEU A 131 10.27 9.84 8.25
N ARG A 132 11.50 10.38 8.29
CA ARG A 132 12.56 9.86 9.17
C ARG A 132 12.15 9.94 10.63
N ARG A 133 11.57 11.07 11.07
CA ARG A 133 11.06 11.23 12.44
C ARG A 133 9.97 10.23 12.76
N LEU A 134 9.05 9.94 11.83
CA LEU A 134 8.02 8.91 12.00
C LEU A 134 8.69 7.55 12.24
N VAL A 135 9.58 7.13 11.35
CA VAL A 135 10.30 5.84 11.43
C VAL A 135 11.03 5.72 12.77
N ASP A 136 11.85 6.71 13.12
CA ASP A 136 12.62 6.71 14.38
C ASP A 136 11.69 6.66 15.59
N THR A 137 10.56 7.38 15.56
CA THR A 137 9.59 7.43 16.65
C THR A 137 8.91 6.09 16.86
N MET A 138 8.47 5.45 15.80
CA MET A 138 7.77 4.15 15.87
C MET A 138 8.74 3.03 16.25
N HIS A 139 9.89 2.94 15.60
CA HIS A 139 10.90 1.93 15.91
C HIS A 139 11.43 2.04 17.34
N SER A 140 11.64 3.25 17.88
CA SER A 140 12.05 3.43 19.28
C SER A 140 11.03 2.89 20.30
N ARG A 141 9.79 2.65 19.87
CA ARG A 141 8.69 2.07 20.67
C ARG A 141 8.42 0.61 20.34
N GLY A 142 9.23 0.02 19.46
CA GLY A 142 9.03 -1.36 18.99
C GLY A 142 7.85 -1.54 18.04
N ILE A 143 7.36 -0.45 17.43
CA ILE A 143 6.28 -0.49 16.44
C ILE A 143 6.88 -0.55 15.04
N LYS A 144 6.56 -1.62 14.30
CA LYS A 144 6.93 -1.81 12.90
C LYS A 144 6.04 -0.99 11.97
N LEU A 145 6.55 -0.66 10.79
CA LEU A 145 5.81 0.07 9.76
C LEU A 145 5.54 -0.82 8.53
N ILE A 146 4.28 -0.84 8.10
CA ILE A 146 3.82 -1.56 6.93
C ILE A 146 3.39 -0.54 5.88
N LEU A 147 4.04 -0.55 4.73
CA LEU A 147 3.69 0.30 3.58
C LEU A 147 2.58 -0.36 2.77
N ASP A 148 1.52 0.37 2.49
CA ASP A 148 0.50 -0.03 1.53
C ASP A 148 0.94 0.34 0.12
N VAL A 149 0.99 -0.64 -0.78
CA VAL A 149 1.60 -0.54 -2.11
C VAL A 149 0.57 -0.87 -3.19
N VAL A 150 0.50 -0.02 -4.21
CA VAL A 150 -0.33 -0.23 -5.39
C VAL A 150 0.56 -0.49 -6.59
N CYS A 151 0.57 -1.73 -7.11
CA CYS A 151 1.32 -2.06 -8.32
C CYS A 151 0.44 -2.15 -9.58
N ASN A 152 -0.88 -2.33 -9.43
CA ASN A 152 -1.75 -2.57 -10.57
C ASN A 152 -2.06 -1.30 -11.39
N HIS A 153 -2.20 -0.15 -10.74
CA HIS A 153 -2.74 1.03 -11.39
C HIS A 153 -2.16 2.34 -10.85
N SER A 154 -2.39 3.39 -11.60
CA SER A 154 -2.23 4.77 -11.14
C SER A 154 -3.60 5.47 -11.03
N SER A 155 -3.78 6.66 -11.59
CA SER A 155 -4.98 7.46 -11.43
C SER A 155 -6.07 7.15 -12.47
N PRO A 156 -7.35 7.46 -12.16
CA PRO A 156 -8.41 7.54 -13.15
C PRO A 156 -8.23 8.77 -14.04
N GLU A 157 -9.13 8.94 -15.03
CA GLU A 157 -9.18 10.17 -15.78
C GLU A 157 -9.78 11.30 -14.96
N ILE A 158 -9.04 12.40 -14.83
CA ILE A 158 -9.45 13.61 -14.14
C ILE A 158 -9.12 14.81 -15.04
N ASN A 159 -10.14 15.54 -15.48
CA ASN A 159 -9.99 16.75 -16.29
C ASN A 159 -9.14 16.54 -17.57
N GLY A 160 -9.27 15.39 -18.23
CA GLY A 160 -8.53 15.05 -19.45
C GLY A 160 -7.12 14.52 -19.21
N SER A 161 -6.71 14.33 -17.95
CA SER A 161 -5.44 13.70 -17.58
C SER A 161 -5.71 12.34 -16.94
N LYS A 162 -5.02 11.30 -17.41
CA LYS A 162 -5.13 9.94 -16.87
C LYS A 162 -3.75 9.31 -16.78
N GLY A 163 -3.47 8.66 -15.66
CA GLY A 163 -2.26 7.85 -15.53
C GLY A 163 -0.96 8.62 -15.74
N VAL A 164 -0.88 9.89 -15.33
CA VAL A 164 0.40 10.61 -15.36
C VAL A 164 1.24 10.17 -14.17
N VAL A 165 2.42 9.58 -14.46
CA VAL A 165 3.36 9.10 -13.45
C VAL A 165 4.70 9.79 -13.61
N LEU A 166 5.28 10.14 -12.45
CA LEU A 166 6.59 10.78 -12.33
C LEU A 166 7.58 9.82 -11.66
N ASP A 167 8.87 10.05 -11.88
CA ASP A 167 10.00 9.40 -11.20
C ASP A 167 10.80 10.47 -10.47
N ASP A 168 10.63 10.60 -9.18
CA ASP A 168 11.19 11.66 -8.31
C ASP A 168 10.98 13.06 -8.93
N GLY A 169 9.75 13.35 -9.34
CA GLY A 169 9.33 14.62 -9.92
C GLY A 169 9.60 14.78 -11.42
N GLN A 170 10.23 13.82 -12.07
CA GLN A 170 10.47 13.85 -13.52
C GLN A 170 9.41 13.05 -14.29
N PRO A 171 8.90 13.54 -15.43
CA PRO A 171 7.92 12.80 -16.22
C PRO A 171 8.42 11.39 -16.60
N LEU A 172 7.63 10.36 -16.33
CA LEU A 172 7.95 8.98 -16.66
C LEU A 172 6.95 8.34 -17.62
N ALA A 173 5.65 8.43 -17.34
CA ALA A 173 4.59 7.83 -18.14
C ALA A 173 3.34 8.71 -18.15
N ASP A 174 2.56 8.62 -19.23
CA ASP A 174 1.27 9.29 -19.42
C ASP A 174 0.36 8.36 -20.22
N PHE A 175 -0.77 7.94 -19.65
CA PHE A 175 -1.71 7.03 -20.29
C PHE A 175 -2.21 7.57 -21.65
N ASN A 176 -2.46 8.89 -21.74
CA ASN A 176 -2.96 9.51 -22.98
C ASN A 176 -1.89 9.66 -24.08
N ASN A 177 -0.60 9.53 -23.70
CA ASN A 177 0.54 9.58 -24.62
C ASN A 177 1.57 8.50 -24.29
N ASP A 178 1.12 7.25 -24.25
CA ASP A 178 1.91 6.09 -23.79
C ASP A 178 2.83 5.54 -24.87
N VAL A 179 3.82 6.33 -25.27
CA VAL A 179 4.80 5.94 -26.30
C VAL A 179 5.71 4.78 -25.88
N ASN A 180 5.80 4.52 -24.57
CA ASN A 180 6.69 3.52 -24.00
C ASN A 180 5.96 2.22 -23.61
N GLY A 181 4.62 2.16 -23.74
CA GLY A 181 3.82 0.99 -23.41
C GLY A 181 3.77 0.67 -21.91
N PHE A 182 3.72 1.68 -21.07
CA PHE A 182 3.60 1.53 -19.60
C PHE A 182 2.24 1.02 -19.17
N TYR A 183 1.22 1.17 -20.01
CA TYR A 183 -0.17 0.86 -19.69
C TYR A 183 -0.77 -0.19 -20.60
N HIS A 184 -1.71 -0.94 -20.08
CA HIS A 184 -2.69 -1.67 -20.86
C HIS A 184 -3.79 -0.71 -21.30
N HIS A 185 -4.17 -0.77 -22.58
CA HIS A 185 -5.21 0.09 -23.15
C HIS A 185 -6.48 -0.72 -23.46
N TYR A 186 -6.89 -1.55 -22.51
CA TYR A 186 -8.16 -2.28 -22.58
C TYR A 186 -9.28 -1.48 -21.92
N PRO A 187 -10.56 -1.76 -22.26
CA PRO A 187 -11.69 -1.10 -21.60
C PRO A 187 -11.83 -1.53 -20.14
N SER A 188 -12.81 -0.97 -19.42
CA SER A 188 -13.12 -1.37 -18.05
C SER A 188 -13.57 -2.82 -17.97
N ILE A 189 -13.26 -3.50 -16.85
CA ILE A 189 -13.66 -4.87 -16.53
C ILE A 189 -15.20 -4.97 -16.60
N THR A 190 -15.69 -5.95 -17.35
CA THR A 190 -17.13 -6.28 -17.46
C THR A 190 -17.47 -7.66 -16.95
N ASP A 191 -16.50 -8.57 -16.95
CA ASP A 191 -16.63 -9.90 -16.35
C ASP A 191 -15.53 -10.14 -15.31
N TRP A 192 -15.93 -10.10 -14.04
CA TRP A 192 -15.02 -10.27 -12.90
C TRP A 192 -14.60 -11.74 -12.66
N ASN A 193 -15.06 -12.68 -13.49
CA ASN A 193 -14.61 -14.07 -13.48
C ASN A 193 -13.63 -14.37 -14.62
N ASP A 194 -13.45 -13.45 -15.55
CA ASP A 194 -12.49 -13.56 -16.65
C ASP A 194 -11.11 -13.09 -16.18
N GLU A 195 -10.17 -14.02 -16.04
CA GLU A 195 -8.80 -13.73 -15.56
C GLU A 195 -8.04 -12.75 -16.47
N PHE A 196 -8.27 -12.84 -17.79
CA PHE A 196 -7.64 -11.90 -18.73
C PHE A 196 -8.12 -10.48 -18.50
N GLN A 197 -9.43 -10.29 -18.27
CA GLN A 197 -9.97 -8.98 -17.93
C GLN A 197 -9.48 -8.50 -16.57
N LEU A 198 -9.43 -9.38 -15.57
CA LEU A 198 -8.94 -9.00 -14.24
C LEU A 198 -7.52 -8.44 -14.28
N ILE A 199 -6.65 -8.99 -15.13
CA ILE A 199 -5.23 -8.62 -15.19
C ILE A 199 -5.01 -7.39 -16.10
N HIS A 200 -5.71 -7.32 -17.24
CA HIS A 200 -5.34 -6.36 -18.28
C HIS A 200 -6.32 -5.20 -18.45
N PHE A 201 -7.58 -5.35 -18.00
CA PHE A 201 -8.60 -4.34 -18.17
C PHE A 201 -8.59 -3.34 -17.01
N GLU A 202 -9.17 -2.17 -17.26
CA GLU A 202 -9.24 -1.11 -16.27
C GLU A 202 -10.19 -1.49 -15.12
N MET A 203 -9.66 -1.54 -13.91
CA MET A 203 -10.47 -1.63 -12.71
C MET A 203 -11.06 -0.25 -12.41
N MET A 204 -12.39 -0.11 -12.55
CA MET A 204 -13.10 1.15 -12.23
C MET A 204 -12.56 2.40 -12.99
N GLY A 205 -12.03 2.23 -14.20
CA GLY A 205 -11.49 3.33 -15.00
C GLY A 205 -10.10 3.81 -14.61
N LEU A 206 -9.41 3.11 -13.70
CA LEU A 206 -8.03 3.38 -13.32
C LEU A 206 -7.06 2.97 -14.43
N ALA A 207 -6.01 3.75 -14.65
CA ALA A 207 -4.98 3.42 -15.64
C ALA A 207 -4.18 2.19 -15.19
N THR A 208 -4.43 1.04 -15.81
CA THR A 208 -3.81 -0.25 -15.48
C THR A 208 -2.42 -0.33 -16.08
N PHE A 209 -1.40 -0.53 -15.23
CA PHE A 209 -0.02 -0.70 -15.68
C PHE A 209 0.19 -2.00 -16.47
N ASN A 210 1.11 -1.95 -17.42
CA ASN A 210 1.56 -3.10 -18.19
C ASN A 210 2.75 -3.78 -17.49
N GLU A 211 2.47 -4.82 -16.74
CA GLU A 211 3.46 -5.60 -16.00
C GLU A 211 4.48 -6.30 -16.93
N SER A 212 4.13 -6.48 -18.22
CA SER A 212 5.05 -7.04 -19.20
C SER A 212 6.14 -6.04 -19.63
N ASN A 213 5.95 -4.74 -19.35
CA ASN A 213 6.93 -3.70 -19.64
C ASN A 213 8.10 -3.76 -18.63
N PRO A 214 9.37 -3.99 -19.09
CA PRO A 214 10.51 -4.10 -18.20
C PRO A 214 10.89 -2.78 -17.52
N ASP A 215 10.58 -1.63 -18.13
CA ASP A 215 10.87 -0.32 -17.54
C ASP A 215 9.90 -0.01 -16.42
N TYR A 216 8.61 -0.38 -16.58
CA TYR A 216 7.64 -0.32 -15.51
C TYR A 216 8.07 -1.19 -14.31
N ARG A 217 8.42 -2.48 -14.56
CA ARG A 217 8.86 -3.36 -13.47
C ARG A 217 10.09 -2.84 -12.75
N ARG A 218 11.05 -2.29 -13.47
CA ARG A 218 12.25 -1.68 -12.87
C ARG A 218 11.88 -0.48 -12.01
N TYR A 219 11.02 0.38 -12.51
CA TYR A 219 10.59 1.57 -11.82
C TYR A 219 9.88 1.23 -10.50
N ILE A 220 8.81 0.42 -10.55
CA ILE A 220 8.00 0.12 -9.35
C ILE A 220 8.83 -0.59 -8.27
N LYS A 221 9.67 -1.57 -8.65
CA LYS A 221 10.55 -2.25 -7.68
C LYS A 221 11.57 -1.30 -7.07
N SER A 222 12.20 -0.45 -7.87
CA SER A 222 13.12 0.58 -7.38
C SER A 222 12.43 1.57 -6.42
N ALA A 223 11.22 1.99 -6.74
CA ALA A 223 10.46 2.86 -5.86
C ALA A 223 10.17 2.20 -4.51
N ILE A 224 9.68 0.96 -4.52
CA ILE A 224 9.38 0.25 -3.27
C ILE A 224 10.64 -0.03 -2.44
N CYS A 225 11.75 -0.40 -3.07
CA CYS A 225 13.03 -0.55 -2.37
C CYS A 225 13.45 0.74 -1.66
N SER A 226 13.19 1.91 -2.26
CA SER A 226 13.50 3.21 -1.61
C SER A 226 12.73 3.42 -0.29
N TRP A 227 11.49 2.94 -0.20
CA TRP A 227 10.71 2.98 1.04
C TRP A 227 11.20 1.99 2.09
N LEU A 228 11.62 0.81 1.65
CA LEU A 228 12.25 -0.17 2.55
C LEU A 228 13.58 0.35 3.13
N ASP A 229 14.36 1.07 2.32
CA ASP A 229 15.59 1.75 2.77
C ASP A 229 15.29 2.90 3.74
N ALA A 230 14.13 3.56 3.59
CA ALA A 230 13.67 4.61 4.51
C ALA A 230 13.21 4.05 5.86
N GLY A 231 13.00 2.73 6.00
CA GLY A 231 12.76 2.06 7.28
C GLY A 231 11.45 1.28 7.38
N PHE A 232 10.69 1.09 6.30
CA PHE A 232 9.53 0.21 6.35
C PHE A 232 9.94 -1.26 6.51
N ASP A 233 9.18 -1.99 7.34
CA ASP A 233 9.49 -3.38 7.74
C ASP A 233 8.70 -4.40 6.94
N ALA A 234 7.56 -4.00 6.40
CA ALA A 234 6.65 -4.88 5.68
C ALA A 234 5.92 -4.14 4.57
N LEU A 235 5.34 -4.91 3.64
CA LEU A 235 4.50 -4.42 2.56
C LEU A 235 3.11 -5.07 2.62
N ARG A 236 2.08 -4.27 2.50
CA ARG A 236 0.74 -4.72 2.11
C ARG A 236 0.54 -4.37 0.64
N ILE A 237 0.21 -5.36 -0.16
CA ILE A 237 0.01 -5.16 -1.59
C ILE A 237 -1.48 -5.09 -1.89
N ASP A 238 -1.88 -3.98 -2.49
CA ASP A 238 -3.24 -3.75 -2.97
C ASP A 238 -3.52 -4.59 -4.22
N THR A 239 -4.77 -5.08 -4.36
CA THR A 239 -5.32 -5.66 -5.59
C THR A 239 -4.45 -6.73 -6.27
N VAL A 240 -3.85 -7.65 -5.49
CA VAL A 240 -2.88 -8.65 -6.05
C VAL A 240 -3.46 -9.54 -7.13
N LYS A 241 -4.77 -9.81 -7.14
CA LYS A 241 -5.44 -10.63 -8.17
C LYS A 241 -5.49 -9.97 -9.55
N HIS A 242 -5.21 -8.66 -9.62
CA HIS A 242 -5.21 -7.89 -10.86
C HIS A 242 -3.84 -7.82 -11.54
N MET A 243 -2.90 -8.64 -11.09
CA MET A 243 -1.61 -8.83 -11.75
C MET A 243 -1.25 -10.32 -11.78
N PRO A 244 -0.50 -10.80 -12.80
CA PRO A 244 -0.22 -12.22 -12.96
C PRO A 244 0.74 -12.73 -11.87
N VAL A 245 0.62 -14.01 -11.55
CA VAL A 245 1.45 -14.70 -10.54
C VAL A 245 2.94 -14.53 -10.80
N TRP A 246 3.39 -14.62 -12.07
CA TRP A 246 4.81 -14.48 -12.41
C TRP A 246 5.37 -13.10 -12.05
N PHE A 247 4.57 -12.02 -12.16
CA PHE A 247 4.98 -10.69 -11.75
C PHE A 247 5.25 -10.65 -10.25
N TRP A 248 4.35 -11.23 -9.45
CA TRP A 248 4.53 -11.28 -8.00
C TRP A 248 5.71 -12.14 -7.57
N GLN A 249 5.98 -13.26 -8.27
CA GLN A 249 7.17 -14.08 -8.03
C GLN A 249 8.45 -13.27 -8.25
N GLU A 250 8.53 -12.50 -9.36
CA GLU A 250 9.64 -11.62 -9.64
C GLU A 250 9.73 -10.50 -8.59
N PHE A 251 8.61 -9.84 -8.28
CA PHE A 251 8.55 -8.74 -7.32
C PHE A 251 9.01 -9.17 -5.92
N VAL A 252 8.43 -10.24 -5.39
CA VAL A 252 8.79 -10.76 -4.06
C VAL A 252 10.25 -11.18 -4.00
N THR A 253 10.73 -11.86 -5.04
CA THR A 253 12.15 -12.29 -5.13
C THR A 253 13.09 -11.09 -5.07
N ASP A 254 12.83 -10.05 -5.85
CA ASP A 254 13.68 -8.86 -5.92
C ASP A 254 13.62 -8.03 -4.61
N VAL A 255 12.42 -7.87 -4.03
CA VAL A 255 12.24 -7.18 -2.76
C VAL A 255 12.95 -7.89 -1.62
N GLN A 256 12.81 -9.22 -1.53
CA GLN A 256 13.49 -10.01 -0.48
C GLN A 256 15.00 -10.14 -0.73
N ALA A 257 15.46 -10.07 -1.99
CA ALA A 257 16.89 -9.97 -2.27
C ALA A 257 17.47 -8.62 -1.79
N HIS A 258 16.68 -7.55 -1.85
CA HIS A 258 17.07 -6.22 -1.37
C HIS A 258 17.04 -6.14 0.18
N LYS A 259 15.91 -6.55 0.79
CA LYS A 259 15.74 -6.58 2.25
C LYS A 259 15.13 -7.92 2.69
N PRO A 260 15.95 -8.91 3.07
CA PRO A 260 15.50 -10.29 3.33
C PRO A 260 14.44 -10.42 4.45
N SER A 261 14.43 -9.49 5.41
CA SER A 261 13.48 -9.49 6.52
C SER A 261 12.11 -8.90 6.18
N THR A 262 11.87 -8.46 4.94
CA THR A 262 10.60 -7.84 4.55
C THR A 262 9.48 -8.88 4.56
N PHE A 263 8.48 -8.67 5.42
CA PHE A 263 7.24 -9.42 5.37
C PHE A 263 6.31 -8.82 4.30
N ILE A 264 5.68 -9.69 3.49
CA ILE A 264 4.80 -9.25 2.39
C ILE A 264 3.49 -9.99 2.50
N PHE A 265 2.39 -9.24 2.49
CA PHE A 265 1.05 -9.79 2.38
C PHE A 265 0.21 -9.01 1.38
N GLY A 266 -0.72 -9.70 0.74
CA GLY A 266 -1.50 -9.15 -0.36
C GLY A 266 -3.00 -9.18 -0.12
N GLU A 267 -3.69 -8.22 -0.74
CA GLU A 267 -5.14 -8.23 -0.85
C GLU A 267 -5.58 -9.00 -2.10
N TYR A 268 -5.96 -10.25 -1.93
CA TYR A 268 -6.72 -10.98 -2.93
C TYR A 268 -8.21 -10.78 -2.63
N GLY A 269 -8.83 -9.79 -3.25
CA GLY A 269 -10.17 -9.33 -2.87
C GLY A 269 -11.18 -10.48 -2.81
N PHE A 270 -11.83 -10.62 -1.63
CA PHE A 270 -12.74 -11.70 -1.23
C PHE A 270 -12.12 -13.10 -1.15
N GLY A 271 -10.78 -13.20 -1.18
CA GLY A 271 -10.06 -14.46 -1.05
C GLY A 271 -10.19 -15.05 0.36
N ASN A 272 -10.12 -16.37 0.43
CA ASN A 272 -10.18 -17.12 1.67
C ASN A 272 -9.48 -18.49 1.49
N PRO A 273 -9.16 -19.23 2.58
CA PRO A 273 -8.48 -20.51 2.51
C PRO A 273 -9.24 -21.62 1.77
N GLU A 274 -10.56 -21.49 1.61
CA GLU A 274 -11.39 -22.46 0.92
C GLU A 274 -11.42 -22.22 -0.61
N GLU A 275 -11.00 -21.03 -1.07
CA GLU A 275 -10.94 -20.73 -2.50
C GLU A 275 -9.62 -21.20 -3.10
N PRO A 276 -9.64 -22.17 -4.05
CA PRO A 276 -8.41 -22.75 -4.61
C PRO A 276 -7.46 -21.71 -5.24
N ARG A 277 -7.99 -20.68 -5.89
CA ARG A 277 -7.16 -19.62 -6.51
C ARG A 277 -6.43 -18.78 -5.47
N THR A 278 -7.04 -18.45 -4.35
CA THR A 278 -6.40 -17.74 -3.23
C THR A 278 -5.23 -18.55 -2.69
N VAL A 279 -5.44 -19.85 -2.47
CA VAL A 279 -4.42 -20.78 -1.99
C VAL A 279 -3.30 -20.95 -3.01
N GLU A 280 -3.63 -21.09 -4.28
CA GLU A 280 -2.66 -21.17 -5.37
C GLU A 280 -1.78 -19.91 -5.43
N TYR A 281 -2.40 -18.73 -5.33
CA TYR A 281 -1.70 -17.46 -5.31
C TYR A 281 -0.70 -17.37 -4.15
N ALA A 282 -1.15 -17.66 -2.92
CA ALA A 282 -0.30 -17.65 -1.73
C ALA A 282 0.90 -18.61 -1.88
N ASN A 283 0.64 -19.84 -2.36
CA ASN A 283 1.67 -20.87 -2.51
C ASN A 283 2.71 -20.51 -3.59
N HIS A 284 2.28 -19.92 -4.70
CA HIS A 284 3.18 -19.61 -5.80
C HIS A 284 3.94 -18.28 -5.62
N THR A 285 3.37 -17.31 -4.92
CA THR A 285 3.99 -16.00 -4.74
C THR A 285 4.79 -15.89 -3.45
N VAL A 286 4.63 -16.83 -2.51
CA VAL A 286 5.24 -16.80 -1.16
C VAL A 286 4.76 -15.58 -0.33
N MET A 287 3.73 -14.88 -0.79
CA MET A 287 3.05 -13.84 -0.01
C MET A 287 2.00 -14.46 0.91
N SER A 288 1.86 -13.92 2.11
CA SER A 288 0.64 -14.11 2.89
C SER A 288 -0.52 -13.39 2.22
N ILE A 289 -1.75 -13.88 2.37
CA ILE A 289 -2.95 -13.27 1.80
C ILE A 289 -3.91 -12.92 2.93
N LEU A 290 -4.60 -11.77 2.81
CA LEU A 290 -5.65 -11.38 3.73
C LEU A 290 -6.82 -12.38 3.66
N ASP A 291 -7.22 -12.90 4.82
CA ASP A 291 -8.31 -13.87 4.94
C ASP A 291 -9.65 -13.14 5.11
N PHE A 292 -10.36 -12.93 4.01
CA PHE A 292 -11.69 -12.29 4.03
C PHE A 292 -12.75 -13.22 4.62
N GLY A 293 -12.60 -14.54 4.50
CA GLY A 293 -13.51 -15.51 5.11
C GLY A 293 -13.49 -15.41 6.64
N LEU A 294 -12.29 -15.35 7.23
CA LEU A 294 -12.15 -15.15 8.67
C LEU A 294 -12.68 -13.77 9.10
N CYS A 295 -12.43 -12.73 8.30
CA CYS A 295 -12.96 -11.38 8.56
C CYS A 295 -14.49 -11.39 8.62
N ASP A 296 -15.14 -12.01 7.66
CA ASP A 296 -16.60 -12.11 7.62
C ASP A 296 -17.16 -12.95 8.76
N ALA A 297 -16.51 -14.06 9.12
CA ALA A 297 -16.91 -14.88 10.25
C ALA A 297 -16.79 -14.14 11.60
N VAL A 298 -15.72 -13.36 11.78
CA VAL A 298 -15.55 -12.50 12.96
C VAL A 298 -16.64 -11.42 13.00
N ARG A 299 -16.92 -10.76 11.88
CA ARG A 299 -18.01 -9.77 11.80
C ARG A 299 -19.35 -10.41 12.14
N GLU A 300 -19.66 -11.57 11.57
CA GLU A 300 -20.88 -12.32 11.86
C GLU A 300 -21.00 -12.67 13.35
N ALA A 301 -19.90 -13.10 13.97
CA ALA A 301 -19.88 -13.47 15.39
C ALA A 301 -20.32 -12.32 16.31
N PHE A 302 -19.99 -11.08 15.95
CA PHE A 302 -20.35 -9.89 16.74
C PHE A 302 -21.66 -9.22 16.29
N THR A 303 -22.11 -9.43 15.06
CA THR A 303 -23.31 -8.76 14.53
C THR A 303 -24.53 -9.67 14.48
N ASN A 304 -24.35 -11.00 14.45
CA ASN A 304 -25.43 -11.99 14.35
C ASN A 304 -25.55 -12.81 15.63
N SER A 305 -26.56 -12.50 16.45
CA SER A 305 -26.78 -13.19 17.73
C SER A 305 -27.19 -14.66 17.60
N GLN A 306 -27.57 -15.15 16.40
CA GLN A 306 -28.00 -16.53 16.20
C GLN A 306 -26.82 -17.51 16.01
N ARG A 307 -25.77 -17.11 15.30
CA ARG A 307 -24.57 -17.97 15.08
C ARG A 307 -23.46 -17.68 16.09
N GLY A 308 -23.31 -16.42 16.52
CA GLY A 308 -22.26 -16.04 17.48
C GLY A 308 -20.88 -16.55 17.06
N PHE A 309 -20.09 -16.99 18.03
CA PHE A 309 -18.73 -17.51 17.78
C PHE A 309 -18.64 -18.85 17.04
N PHE A 310 -19.75 -19.54 16.81
CA PHE A 310 -19.74 -20.76 15.99
C PHE A 310 -19.30 -20.45 14.53
N ALA A 311 -19.59 -19.26 14.03
CA ALA A 311 -19.12 -18.85 12.70
C ALA A 311 -17.58 -18.87 12.58
N VAL A 312 -16.88 -18.48 13.65
CA VAL A 312 -15.40 -18.53 13.71
C VAL A 312 -14.91 -19.95 13.93
N GLN A 313 -15.59 -20.74 14.77
CA GLN A 313 -15.21 -22.11 15.05
C GLN A 313 -15.27 -23.00 13.81
N ASP A 314 -16.24 -22.77 12.92
CA ASP A 314 -16.42 -23.56 11.69
C ASP A 314 -15.28 -23.34 10.68
N LEU A 315 -14.46 -22.28 10.84
CA LEU A 315 -13.33 -21.96 9.95
C LEU A 315 -11.96 -22.35 10.53
N LEU A 316 -11.87 -22.67 11.81
CA LEU A 316 -10.64 -23.10 12.50
C LEU A 316 -10.51 -24.63 12.53
#